data_a574c2cd192801de7d4d671b5d80a4fb
#
_entry.id   a574c2cd192801de7d4d671b5d80a4fb
#
_cell.length_a   1.000
_cell.length_b   1.000
_cell.length_c   1.000
_cell.angle_alpha   90.00
_cell.angle_beta   90.00
_cell.angle_gamma   90.00
#
_symmetry.space_group_name_H-M   'P 1'
#
loop_
_entity.id
_entity.type
_entity.pdbx_description
1 polymer ?
#
loop_
_entity_poly.entity_id
_entity_poly.type
_entity_poly.pdbx_seq_one_letter_code
_entity_poly.pdbx_strand_id
1 'polypeptide(L)'
;MIDPYSTLGVSKNATDAEIKSAYRRLAKQWHPDAGGDETKFANVNNAYNLIKDAEHRQNFEKQKFGPSNFQQSQSPFGHHFGNFEDIFSQMFGQQMHRPQQKPQTNIVLNVSVEDVYNGETKNINVSYRNASKPITVTIPKGIKSGDEVMYQNMSPNGGDLVVKFVINETPDLYTNAHNVIKTLPIGIVEAMVGTEKVITTLDKKQIKLHIKSGTQSGTKLRIPESGLPRKNLPNGDLIIEIKVKIPKLNNNDLDKKLRDVL
;
A
#
# COMPACT_ATOMS: atom_id res chain seq x y z
N MET A 1 39.94 23.84 -1.09
CA MET A 1 38.77 23.72 -0.17
C MET A 1 37.93 24.94 -0.35
N ILE A 2 36.65 24.79 -0.71
CA ILE A 2 35.72 25.92 -0.87
C ILE A 2 35.32 26.35 0.54
N ASP A 3 35.52 27.63 0.88
CA ASP A 3 35.13 28.16 2.20
C ASP A 3 33.62 28.28 2.32
N PRO A 4 32.96 27.62 3.26
CA PRO A 4 31.49 27.63 3.37
C PRO A 4 30.92 29.01 3.68
N TYR A 5 31.65 29.87 4.36
CA TYR A 5 31.21 31.24 4.64
C TYR A 5 31.18 32.07 3.36
N SER A 6 32.20 31.96 2.51
CA SER A 6 32.26 32.65 1.22
C SER A 6 31.20 32.10 0.25
N THR A 7 30.89 30.79 0.30
CA THR A 7 29.85 30.17 -0.54
C THR A 7 28.47 30.69 -0.20
N LEU A 8 28.16 30.91 1.06
CA LEU A 8 26.87 31.50 1.50
C LEU A 8 26.87 33.02 1.47
N GLY A 9 28.05 33.66 1.23
CA GLY A 9 28.20 35.10 1.21
C GLY A 9 27.98 35.74 2.59
N VAL A 10 28.41 35.09 3.65
CA VAL A 10 28.28 35.56 5.04
C VAL A 10 29.65 35.71 5.72
N SER A 11 29.70 36.54 6.77
CA SER A 11 30.92 36.68 7.60
C SER A 11 31.16 35.40 8.43
N LYS A 12 32.44 35.14 8.78
CA LYS A 12 32.81 34.05 9.72
C LYS A 12 32.19 34.23 11.11
N ASN A 13 31.85 35.46 11.48
CA ASN A 13 31.17 35.79 12.74
C ASN A 13 29.65 35.88 12.60
N ALA A 14 29.10 35.44 11.48
CA ALA A 14 27.66 35.47 11.24
C ALA A 14 26.88 34.60 12.25
N THR A 15 25.73 35.12 12.69
CA THR A 15 24.81 34.40 13.57
C THR A 15 24.11 33.27 12.82
N ASP A 16 23.58 32.30 13.55
CA ASP A 16 22.80 31.19 12.97
C ASP A 16 21.60 31.71 12.14
N ALA A 17 21.00 32.81 12.55
CA ALA A 17 19.90 33.46 11.83
C ALA A 17 20.33 34.03 10.49
N GLU A 18 21.50 34.67 10.42
CA GLU A 18 22.08 35.22 9.19
C GLU A 18 22.47 34.11 8.22
N ILE A 19 23.11 33.07 8.71
CA ILE A 19 23.48 31.87 7.91
C ILE A 19 22.23 31.22 7.32
N LYS A 20 21.18 31.03 8.13
CA LYS A 20 19.92 30.45 7.69
C LYS A 20 19.17 31.33 6.67
N SER A 21 19.26 32.65 6.83
CA SER A 21 18.66 33.61 5.90
C SER A 21 19.38 33.60 4.55
N ALA A 22 20.71 33.61 4.54
CA ALA A 22 21.55 33.52 3.35
C ALA A 22 21.29 32.21 2.60
N TYR A 23 21.24 31.09 3.31
CA TYR A 23 20.92 29.79 2.74
C TYR A 23 19.53 29.81 2.04
N ARG A 24 18.48 30.27 2.72
CA ARG A 24 17.12 30.31 2.12
C ARG A 24 17.08 31.13 0.84
N ARG A 25 17.77 32.28 0.81
CA ARG A 25 17.86 33.15 -0.35
C ARG A 25 18.53 32.44 -1.53
N LEU A 26 19.70 31.81 -1.30
CA LEU A 26 20.47 31.14 -2.34
C LEU A 26 19.80 29.82 -2.77
N ALA A 27 19.20 29.06 -1.85
CA ALA A 27 18.47 27.86 -2.17
C ALA A 27 17.25 28.15 -3.07
N LYS A 28 16.54 29.25 -2.84
CA LYS A 28 15.45 29.68 -3.70
C LYS A 28 15.94 30.13 -5.08
N GLN A 29 17.09 30.77 -5.14
CA GLN A 29 17.68 31.29 -6.38
C GLN A 29 18.19 30.14 -7.29
N TRP A 30 18.76 29.10 -6.70
CA TRP A 30 19.43 28.00 -7.42
C TRP A 30 18.62 26.70 -7.40
N HIS A 31 17.33 26.73 -7.02
CA HIS A 31 16.48 25.53 -6.95
C HIS A 31 16.28 24.93 -8.35
N PRO A 32 16.44 23.60 -8.53
CA PRO A 32 16.27 22.93 -9.82
C PRO A 32 14.88 23.19 -10.45
N ASP A 33 13.81 23.15 -9.65
CA ASP A 33 12.43 23.39 -10.12
C ASP A 33 12.20 24.85 -10.59
N ALA A 34 13.07 25.77 -10.18
CA ALA A 34 13.03 27.17 -10.63
C ALA A 34 14.02 27.45 -11.79
N GLY A 35 14.58 26.39 -12.41
CA GLY A 35 15.57 26.52 -13.49
C GLY A 35 16.97 26.94 -13.02
N GLY A 36 17.28 26.74 -11.72
CA GLY A 36 18.58 27.04 -11.15
C GLY A 36 19.64 25.98 -11.48
N ASP A 37 20.90 26.36 -11.27
CA ASP A 37 22.07 25.51 -11.49
C ASP A 37 22.21 24.48 -10.35
N GLU A 38 22.10 23.20 -10.67
CA GLU A 38 22.15 22.07 -9.72
C GLU A 38 23.47 22.00 -8.96
N THR A 39 24.61 22.35 -9.61
CA THR A 39 25.92 22.39 -8.97
C THR A 39 26.03 23.52 -7.95
N LYS A 40 25.47 24.68 -8.25
CA LYS A 40 25.42 25.79 -7.31
C LYS A 40 24.50 25.52 -6.15
N PHE A 41 23.36 24.86 -6.39
CA PHE A 41 22.44 24.42 -5.34
C PHE A 41 23.09 23.42 -4.39
N ALA A 42 23.80 22.41 -4.92
CA ALA A 42 24.55 21.44 -4.14
C ALA A 42 25.65 22.10 -3.27
N ASN A 43 26.39 23.05 -3.84
CA ASN A 43 27.41 23.81 -3.12
C ASN A 43 26.85 24.64 -1.96
N VAL A 44 25.69 25.29 -2.18
CA VAL A 44 24.98 26.06 -1.15
C VAL A 44 24.49 25.17 -0.03
N ASN A 45 23.91 24.00 -0.34
CA ASN A 45 23.49 23.02 0.64
C ASN A 45 24.66 22.49 1.48
N ASN A 46 25.77 22.16 0.83
CA ASN A 46 26.97 21.70 1.50
C ASN A 46 27.54 22.76 2.45
N ALA A 47 27.64 24.00 1.98
CA ALA A 47 28.14 25.11 2.79
C ALA A 47 27.27 25.35 4.03
N TYR A 48 25.94 25.30 3.87
CA TYR A 48 25.01 25.43 5.00
C TYR A 48 25.18 24.32 6.02
N ASN A 49 25.25 23.07 5.58
CA ASN A 49 25.40 21.92 6.49
C ASN A 49 26.71 21.96 7.30
N LEU A 50 27.77 22.56 6.78
CA LEU A 50 29.03 22.71 7.48
C LEU A 50 29.03 23.78 8.58
N ILE A 51 28.14 24.79 8.51
CA ILE A 51 28.19 25.96 9.42
C ILE A 51 26.83 26.37 10.01
N LYS A 52 25.79 25.56 9.86
CA LYS A 52 24.39 25.87 10.23
C LYS A 52 24.17 26.24 11.70
N ASP A 53 25.00 25.74 12.62
CA ASP A 53 24.95 26.00 14.05
C ASP A 53 26.36 26.01 14.68
N ALA A 54 26.43 26.36 15.94
CA ALA A 54 27.74 26.52 16.68
C ALA A 54 28.54 25.21 16.74
N GLU A 55 27.87 24.06 16.85
CA GLU A 55 28.52 22.76 16.92
C GLU A 55 29.20 22.39 15.56
N HIS A 56 28.43 22.59 14.46
CA HIS A 56 28.96 22.35 13.12
C HIS A 56 30.13 23.28 12.79
N ARG A 57 30.07 24.54 13.18
CA ARG A 57 31.19 25.49 13.01
C ARG A 57 32.43 25.04 13.79
N GLN A 58 32.28 24.64 15.05
CA GLN A 58 33.40 24.12 15.85
C GLN A 58 34.06 22.89 15.22
N ASN A 59 33.27 21.98 14.71
CA ASN A 59 33.75 20.77 14.06
C ASN A 59 34.49 21.10 12.74
N PHE A 60 33.98 22.02 11.95
CA PHE A 60 34.62 22.52 10.74
C PHE A 60 35.99 23.20 11.04
N GLU A 61 36.06 24.03 12.09
CA GLU A 61 37.32 24.68 12.51
C GLU A 61 38.35 23.67 13.04
N LYS A 62 37.92 22.67 13.82
CA LYS A 62 38.81 21.60 14.32
C LYS A 62 39.45 20.78 13.18
N GLN A 63 38.70 20.55 12.09
CA GLN A 63 39.22 19.84 10.91
C GLN A 63 40.24 20.68 10.13
N LYS A 64 40.20 22.00 10.22
CA LYS A 64 41.13 22.91 9.56
C LYS A 64 42.48 22.99 10.27
N PHE A 65 42.54 22.74 11.59
CA PHE A 65 43.72 22.91 12.44
C PHE A 65 44.22 21.62 13.10
N GLY A 66 43.69 20.44 12.73
CA GLY A 66 44.19 19.15 13.21
C GLY A 66 45.54 18.79 12.57
N PRO A 67 46.55 18.22 13.33
CA PRO A 67 47.80 17.78 12.76
C PRO A 67 47.56 16.68 11.73
N SER A 68 47.93 16.93 10.50
CA SER A 68 47.92 16.03 9.37
C SER A 68 48.83 14.82 9.61
N ASN A 69 48.27 13.70 10.04
CA ASN A 69 48.92 12.41 9.93
C ASN A 69 48.59 11.81 8.56
N PHE A 70 49.28 12.29 7.54
CA PHE A 70 49.24 11.76 6.20
C PHE A 70 50.09 10.50 6.13
N GLN A 71 49.45 9.34 6.31
CA GLN A 71 50.03 8.08 5.87
C GLN A 71 49.55 7.80 4.45
N GLN A 72 50.49 7.92 3.55
CA GLN A 72 50.47 7.78 2.13
C GLN A 72 49.84 6.45 1.70
N SER A 73 48.63 6.50 1.16
CA SER A 73 48.09 5.42 0.34
C SER A 73 47.79 6.00 -1.04
N GLN A 74 48.61 5.58 -2.00
CA GLN A 74 48.42 5.83 -3.42
C GLN A 74 47.06 5.26 -3.87
N SER A 75 46.20 6.12 -4.34
CA SER A 75 45.06 5.72 -5.15
C SER A 75 44.86 6.72 -6.29
N PRO A 76 44.81 6.25 -7.55
CA PRO A 76 44.67 7.09 -8.72
C PRO A 76 43.23 7.56 -8.83
N PHE A 77 42.95 8.82 -8.49
CA PHE A 77 41.67 9.44 -8.70
C PHE A 77 41.57 10.01 -10.13
N GLY A 78 41.05 9.20 -11.04
CA GLY A 78 40.48 9.65 -12.30
C GLY A 78 38.96 9.44 -12.27
N HIS A 79 38.20 10.50 -12.47
CA HIS A 79 36.83 10.55 -12.97
C HIS A 79 35.79 9.58 -12.38
N HIS A 80 34.99 10.02 -11.39
CA HIS A 80 33.55 9.82 -11.41
C HIS A 80 32.87 10.80 -10.43
N PHE A 81 32.27 11.83 -10.96
CA PHE A 81 31.31 12.71 -10.27
C PHE A 81 29.95 11.98 -10.20
N GLY A 82 29.83 11.00 -9.34
CA GLY A 82 28.57 10.29 -9.13
C GLY A 82 28.66 9.47 -7.87
N ASN A 83 28.37 10.07 -6.75
CA ASN A 83 27.92 9.48 -5.47
C ASN A 83 28.35 10.34 -4.29
N PHE A 84 27.89 11.58 -4.29
CA PHE A 84 28.10 12.46 -3.13
C PHE A 84 27.32 11.96 -1.90
N GLU A 85 26.24 11.21 -2.13
CA GLU A 85 25.44 10.58 -1.10
C GLU A 85 26.19 9.45 -0.38
N ASP A 86 27.01 8.68 -1.10
CA ASP A 86 27.82 7.60 -0.50
C ASP A 86 29.00 8.13 0.31
N ILE A 87 29.65 9.22 -0.12
CA ILE A 87 30.77 9.84 0.63
C ILE A 87 30.23 10.57 1.87
N PHE A 88 29.07 11.21 1.77
CA PHE A 88 28.40 11.85 2.90
C PHE A 88 27.91 10.81 3.92
N SER A 89 27.37 9.69 3.46
CA SER A 89 26.93 8.59 4.34
C SER A 89 28.11 7.87 4.99
N GLN A 90 29.28 7.80 4.35
CA GLN A 90 30.47 7.18 4.90
C GLN A 90 31.24 8.08 5.89
N MET A 91 31.18 9.41 5.72
CA MET A 91 31.90 10.37 6.57
C MET A 91 31.06 10.89 7.74
N PHE A 92 29.72 10.93 7.59
CA PHE A 92 28.75 11.33 8.62
C PHE A 92 27.82 10.21 9.09
N GLY A 93 27.85 9.06 8.44
CA GLY A 93 26.94 7.92 8.74
C GLY A 93 27.23 7.16 10.03
N GLN A 94 28.29 7.50 10.77
CA GLN A 94 28.60 6.79 12.01
C GLN A 94 27.90 7.33 13.25
N GLN A 95 27.15 8.45 13.16
CA GLN A 95 26.45 9.01 14.32
C GLN A 95 25.03 9.50 14.06
N MET A 96 24.50 9.40 12.83
CA MET A 96 23.04 9.42 12.69
C MET A 96 22.54 8.01 13.02
N HIS A 97 21.87 7.87 14.13
CA HIS A 97 20.95 6.74 14.38
C HIS A 97 20.10 6.62 13.12
N ARG A 98 20.45 5.69 12.20
CA ARG A 98 19.47 5.15 11.27
C ARG A 98 18.31 4.76 12.18
N PRO A 99 17.09 5.28 11.99
CA PRO A 99 15.98 4.71 12.72
C PRO A 99 16.11 3.21 12.46
N GLN A 100 16.42 2.46 13.51
CA GLN A 100 16.55 1.01 13.42
C GLN A 100 15.23 0.57 12.82
N GLN A 101 15.23 0.20 11.52
CA GLN A 101 14.03 -0.30 10.88
C GLN A 101 13.62 -1.49 11.74
N LYS A 102 12.54 -1.30 12.49
CA LYS A 102 11.99 -2.37 13.31
C LYS A 102 11.84 -3.59 12.42
N PRO A 103 12.28 -4.75 12.86
CA PRO A 103 12.16 -5.94 12.05
C PRO A 103 10.69 -6.13 11.67
N GLN A 104 10.41 -6.23 10.38
CA GLN A 104 9.05 -6.44 9.87
C GLN A 104 8.84 -7.91 9.59
N THR A 105 7.64 -8.40 9.92
CA THR A 105 7.19 -9.75 9.55
C THR A 105 6.02 -9.60 8.59
N ASN A 106 6.15 -10.17 7.40
CA ASN A 106 5.11 -10.14 6.39
C ASN A 106 4.36 -11.48 6.38
N ILE A 107 3.03 -11.41 6.40
CA ILE A 107 2.17 -12.59 6.30
C ILE A 107 1.05 -12.35 5.29
N VAL A 108 0.52 -13.44 4.75
CA VAL A 108 -0.69 -13.44 3.92
C VAL A 108 -1.83 -14.03 4.72
N LEU A 109 -2.94 -13.31 4.83
CA LEU A 109 -4.14 -13.77 5.52
C LEU A 109 -5.29 -13.91 4.52
N ASN A 110 -5.77 -15.14 4.38
CA ASN A 110 -6.96 -15.43 3.61
C ASN A 110 -8.21 -15.12 4.43
N VAL A 111 -9.12 -14.34 3.84
CA VAL A 111 -10.36 -13.86 4.47
C VAL A 111 -11.55 -14.11 3.56
N SER A 112 -12.73 -14.32 4.13
CA SER A 112 -13.95 -14.42 3.34
C SER A 112 -14.52 -13.05 2.98
N VAL A 113 -15.46 -13.01 2.02
CA VAL A 113 -16.18 -11.77 1.66
C VAL A 113 -16.98 -11.25 2.87
N GLU A 114 -17.54 -12.15 3.67
CA GLU A 114 -18.27 -11.84 4.90
C GLU A 114 -17.37 -11.25 5.97
N ASP A 115 -16.14 -11.77 6.17
CA ASP A 115 -15.16 -11.23 7.11
C ASP A 115 -14.85 -9.76 6.78
N VAL A 116 -14.67 -9.48 5.48
CA VAL A 116 -14.37 -8.13 4.97
C VAL A 116 -15.57 -7.20 5.11
N TYR A 117 -16.78 -7.72 4.90
CA TYR A 117 -18.01 -6.95 5.09
C TYR A 117 -18.20 -6.54 6.57
N ASN A 118 -18.07 -7.50 7.47
CA ASN A 118 -18.28 -7.30 8.91
C ASN A 118 -17.12 -6.56 9.59
N GLY A 119 -15.90 -6.68 9.05
CA GLY A 119 -14.69 -6.20 9.72
C GLY A 119 -14.34 -7.06 10.93
N GLU A 120 -14.35 -8.35 10.76
CA GLU A 120 -14.15 -9.31 11.85
C GLU A 120 -12.73 -9.31 12.36
N THR A 121 -12.56 -9.80 13.59
CA THR A 121 -11.27 -9.98 14.23
C THR A 121 -10.92 -11.45 14.20
N LYS A 122 -9.71 -11.80 13.71
CA LYS A 122 -9.21 -13.18 13.65
C LYS A 122 -7.99 -13.38 14.52
N ASN A 123 -7.98 -14.49 15.23
CA ASN A 123 -6.79 -14.95 15.94
C ASN A 123 -5.97 -15.86 15.01
N ILE A 124 -4.74 -15.45 14.76
CA ILE A 124 -3.80 -16.19 13.89
C ILE A 124 -2.53 -16.52 14.67
N ASN A 125 -1.92 -17.65 14.35
CA ASN A 125 -0.62 -18.00 14.90
C ASN A 125 0.47 -17.56 13.91
N VAL A 126 1.28 -16.60 14.32
CA VAL A 126 2.41 -16.12 13.52
C VAL A 126 3.68 -16.77 14.03
N SER A 127 4.32 -17.55 13.17
CA SER A 127 5.60 -18.20 13.46
C SER A 127 6.76 -17.36 12.97
N TYR A 128 7.74 -17.14 13.84
CA TYR A 128 9.01 -16.49 13.48
C TYR A 128 10.16 -17.27 14.10
N ARG A 129 11.03 -17.82 13.24
CA ARG A 129 12.09 -18.76 13.66
C ARG A 129 11.50 -19.94 14.48
N ASN A 130 11.91 -20.09 15.73
CA ASN A 130 11.46 -21.17 16.62
C ASN A 130 10.34 -20.74 17.59
N ALA A 131 9.78 -19.54 17.43
CA ALA A 131 8.69 -19.02 18.27
C ALA A 131 7.40 -18.90 17.46
N SER A 132 6.27 -19.30 18.05
CA SER A 132 4.93 -19.08 17.51
C SER A 132 4.13 -18.28 18.54
N LYS A 133 3.50 -17.20 18.10
CA LYS A 133 2.71 -16.32 18.96
C LYS A 133 1.30 -16.17 18.40
N PRO A 134 0.26 -16.36 19.20
CA PRO A 134 -1.09 -16.00 18.80
C PRO A 134 -1.22 -14.49 18.72
N ILE A 135 -1.72 -13.99 17.62
CA ILE A 135 -1.91 -12.56 17.34
C ILE A 135 -3.34 -12.35 16.90
N THR A 136 -3.97 -11.33 17.47
CA THR A 136 -5.32 -10.93 17.10
C THR A 136 -5.24 -9.83 16.03
N VAL A 137 -5.75 -10.11 14.83
CA VAL A 137 -5.75 -9.19 13.68
C VAL A 137 -7.17 -8.75 13.38
N THR A 138 -7.42 -7.44 13.37
CA THR A 138 -8.72 -6.87 12.98
C THR A 138 -8.73 -6.61 11.49
N ILE A 139 -9.65 -7.22 10.76
CA ILE A 139 -9.81 -7.03 9.32
C ILE A 139 -10.52 -5.69 9.08
N PRO A 140 -9.91 -4.75 8.33
CA PRO A 140 -10.60 -3.50 8.00
C PRO A 140 -11.82 -3.75 7.11
N LYS A 141 -12.94 -3.10 7.43
CA LYS A 141 -14.16 -3.20 6.60
C LYS A 141 -13.89 -2.69 5.19
N GLY A 142 -14.33 -3.48 4.19
CA GLY A 142 -14.23 -3.11 2.79
C GLY A 142 -12.81 -3.11 2.21
N ILE A 143 -11.87 -3.79 2.86
CA ILE A 143 -10.51 -3.99 2.33
C ILE A 143 -10.58 -4.76 1.01
N LYS A 144 -9.66 -4.48 0.10
CA LYS A 144 -9.57 -5.18 -1.20
C LYS A 144 -8.57 -6.31 -1.14
N SER A 145 -8.75 -7.28 -2.02
CA SER A 145 -7.76 -8.34 -2.19
C SER A 145 -6.42 -7.76 -2.65
N GLY A 146 -5.36 -8.09 -1.92
CA GLY A 146 -4.01 -7.57 -2.14
C GLY A 146 -3.62 -6.37 -1.29
N ASP A 147 -4.55 -5.73 -0.59
CA ASP A 147 -4.23 -4.62 0.31
C ASP A 147 -3.39 -5.09 1.50
N GLU A 148 -2.51 -4.22 1.95
CA GLU A 148 -1.61 -4.48 3.07
C GLU A 148 -1.91 -3.53 4.24
N VAL A 149 -1.94 -4.08 5.45
CA VAL A 149 -2.14 -3.30 6.68
C VAL A 149 -1.01 -3.60 7.65
N MET A 150 -0.42 -2.54 8.19
CA MET A 150 0.66 -2.64 9.17
C MET A 150 0.10 -2.53 10.59
N TYR A 151 0.41 -3.52 11.42
CA TYR A 151 0.10 -3.58 12.83
C TYR A 151 1.39 -3.37 13.63
N GLN A 152 1.50 -2.21 14.28
CA GLN A 152 2.71 -1.81 14.98
C GLN A 152 3.00 -2.68 16.19
N ASN A 153 4.25 -3.11 16.35
CA ASN A 153 4.75 -3.91 17.49
C ASN A 153 4.01 -5.25 17.71
N MET A 154 3.30 -5.77 16.69
CA MET A 154 2.53 -7.02 16.82
C MET A 154 3.28 -8.26 16.34
N SER A 155 4.44 -8.10 15.72
CA SER A 155 5.24 -9.25 15.32
C SER A 155 5.85 -10.02 16.51
N PRO A 156 6.02 -11.35 16.42
CA PRO A 156 6.68 -12.15 17.46
C PRO A 156 8.11 -11.73 17.79
N ASN A 157 8.79 -11.04 16.86
CA ASN A 157 10.16 -10.52 17.03
C ASN A 157 10.22 -9.11 17.65
N GLY A 158 9.09 -8.57 18.16
CA GLY A 158 9.00 -7.23 18.72
C GLY A 158 8.93 -6.10 17.70
N GLY A 159 8.86 -6.43 16.41
CA GLY A 159 8.71 -5.47 15.32
C GLY A 159 7.28 -5.34 14.81
N ASP A 160 7.13 -4.80 13.62
CA ASP A 160 5.84 -4.57 12.99
C ASP A 160 5.39 -5.80 12.20
N LEU A 161 4.07 -6.06 12.19
CA LEU A 161 3.44 -7.12 11.42
C LEU A 161 2.72 -6.48 10.22
N VAL A 162 3.14 -6.83 9.01
CA VAL A 162 2.46 -6.43 7.78
C VAL A 162 1.61 -7.61 7.31
N VAL A 163 0.30 -7.40 7.26
CA VAL A 163 -0.67 -8.40 6.83
C VAL A 163 -1.18 -8.04 5.46
N LYS A 164 -0.91 -8.88 4.47
CA LYS A 164 -1.51 -8.80 3.14
C LYS A 164 -2.79 -9.63 3.13
N PHE A 165 -3.91 -8.99 2.85
CA PHE A 165 -5.21 -9.65 2.81
C PHE A 165 -5.50 -10.20 1.41
N VAL A 166 -5.95 -11.45 1.36
CA VAL A 166 -6.41 -12.09 0.14
C VAL A 166 -7.84 -12.58 0.36
N ILE A 167 -8.78 -12.06 -0.44
CA ILE A 167 -10.18 -12.46 -0.33
C ILE A 167 -10.35 -13.81 -1.02
N ASN A 168 -10.90 -14.79 -0.29
CA ASN A 168 -11.25 -16.09 -0.85
C ASN A 168 -12.48 -15.94 -1.74
N GLU A 169 -12.25 -15.92 -3.03
CA GLU A 169 -13.28 -15.84 -4.05
C GLU A 169 -13.59 -17.23 -4.60
N THR A 170 -14.83 -17.42 -4.99
CA THR A 170 -15.29 -18.62 -5.70
C THR A 170 -15.95 -18.22 -7.01
N PRO A 171 -16.12 -19.14 -7.97
CA PRO A 171 -16.85 -18.84 -9.21
C PRO A 171 -18.30 -18.35 -8.98
N ASP A 172 -18.87 -18.65 -7.82
CA ASP A 172 -20.24 -18.28 -7.46
C ASP A 172 -20.32 -17.06 -6.53
N LEU A 173 -19.19 -16.61 -5.96
CA LEU A 173 -19.09 -15.44 -5.10
C LEU A 173 -17.70 -14.80 -5.22
N TYR A 174 -17.65 -13.63 -5.83
CA TYR A 174 -16.39 -12.88 -6.02
C TYR A 174 -16.63 -11.38 -5.93
N THR A 175 -15.55 -10.63 -5.88
CA THR A 175 -15.58 -9.17 -5.72
C THR A 175 -15.05 -8.45 -6.96
N ASN A 176 -15.63 -7.30 -7.25
CA ASN A 176 -15.11 -6.36 -8.24
C ASN A 176 -15.08 -4.97 -7.60
N ALA A 177 -13.92 -4.53 -7.19
CA ALA A 177 -13.72 -3.37 -6.32
C ALA A 177 -14.52 -3.52 -5.00
N HIS A 178 -15.61 -2.76 -4.82
CA HIS A 178 -16.49 -2.88 -3.65
C HIS A 178 -17.83 -3.54 -3.98
N ASN A 179 -18.06 -3.90 -5.24
CA ASN A 179 -19.25 -4.67 -5.60
C ASN A 179 -18.99 -6.16 -5.32
N VAL A 180 -20.03 -6.83 -4.89
CA VAL A 180 -20.02 -8.28 -4.68
C VAL A 180 -20.88 -8.91 -5.76
N ILE A 181 -20.32 -9.88 -6.47
CA ILE A 181 -21.02 -10.63 -7.50
C ILE A 181 -21.35 -12.01 -6.94
N LYS A 182 -22.62 -12.37 -6.95
CA LYS A 182 -23.11 -13.67 -6.50
C LYS A 182 -23.90 -14.36 -7.62
N THR A 183 -23.48 -15.56 -7.99
CA THR A 183 -24.18 -16.37 -8.99
C THR A 183 -25.43 -17.00 -8.38
N LEU A 184 -26.57 -16.83 -9.04
CA LEU A 184 -27.82 -17.48 -8.68
C LEU A 184 -28.23 -18.48 -9.76
N PRO A 185 -28.11 -19.79 -9.49
CA PRO A 185 -28.57 -20.80 -10.42
C PRO A 185 -30.10 -20.89 -10.42
N ILE A 186 -30.72 -20.90 -11.61
CA ILE A 186 -32.13 -21.17 -11.81
C ILE A 186 -32.31 -22.25 -12.86
N GLY A 187 -33.46 -22.95 -12.81
CA GLY A 187 -33.81 -23.94 -13.84
C GLY A 187 -34.27 -23.29 -15.14
N ILE A 188 -34.18 -24.02 -16.25
CA ILE A 188 -34.64 -23.53 -17.56
C ILE A 188 -36.14 -23.13 -17.53
N VAL A 189 -36.98 -23.92 -16.89
CA VAL A 189 -38.42 -23.63 -16.78
C VAL A 189 -38.66 -22.34 -15.98
N GLU A 190 -37.95 -22.15 -14.88
CA GLU A 190 -37.99 -20.92 -14.07
C GLU A 190 -37.58 -19.69 -14.90
N ALA A 191 -36.55 -19.85 -15.76
CA ALA A 191 -36.07 -18.78 -16.64
C ALA A 191 -37.15 -18.44 -17.71
N MET A 192 -37.86 -19.43 -18.25
CA MET A 192 -38.89 -19.24 -19.27
C MET A 192 -40.14 -18.56 -18.73
N VAL A 193 -40.66 -19.03 -17.60
CA VAL A 193 -41.95 -18.55 -17.05
C VAL A 193 -41.77 -17.40 -16.04
N GLY A 194 -40.55 -17.19 -15.54
CA GLY A 194 -40.30 -16.30 -14.44
C GLY A 194 -40.46 -17.00 -13.09
N THR A 195 -39.83 -16.44 -12.07
CA THR A 195 -39.85 -16.99 -10.70
C THR A 195 -39.51 -15.94 -9.66
N GLU A 196 -39.79 -16.26 -8.41
CA GLU A 196 -39.31 -15.47 -7.27
C GLU A 196 -38.32 -16.32 -6.44
N LYS A 197 -37.21 -15.72 -6.09
CA LYS A 197 -36.19 -16.36 -5.25
C LYS A 197 -35.92 -15.48 -4.04
N VAL A 198 -35.77 -16.10 -2.88
CA VAL A 198 -35.26 -15.39 -1.69
C VAL A 198 -33.74 -15.57 -1.64
N ILE A 199 -33.04 -14.46 -1.57
CA ILE A 199 -31.60 -14.44 -1.41
C ILE A 199 -31.24 -13.82 -0.06
N THR A 200 -30.13 -14.26 0.50
CA THR A 200 -29.56 -13.65 1.71
C THR A 200 -28.41 -12.75 1.30
N THR A 201 -28.46 -11.50 1.72
CA THR A 201 -27.43 -10.48 1.54
C THR A 201 -26.30 -10.66 2.56
N LEU A 202 -25.20 -9.89 2.44
CA LEU A 202 -24.06 -9.97 3.37
C LEU A 202 -24.44 -9.52 4.79
N ASP A 203 -25.41 -8.63 4.94
CA ASP A 203 -25.98 -8.20 6.23
C ASP A 203 -27.05 -9.16 6.79
N LYS A 204 -27.13 -10.36 6.22
CA LYS A 204 -28.05 -11.44 6.63
C LYS A 204 -29.54 -11.11 6.44
N LYS A 205 -29.88 -10.06 5.70
CA LYS A 205 -31.25 -9.75 5.33
C LYS A 205 -31.72 -10.66 4.20
N GLN A 206 -32.97 -11.05 4.26
CA GLN A 206 -33.60 -11.80 3.18
C GLN A 206 -34.32 -10.84 2.23
N ILE A 207 -33.95 -10.92 0.94
CA ILE A 207 -34.56 -10.12 -0.11
C ILE A 207 -35.25 -11.06 -1.10
N LYS A 208 -36.50 -10.75 -1.42
CA LYS A 208 -37.28 -11.43 -2.46
C LYS A 208 -36.88 -10.84 -3.81
N LEU A 209 -36.33 -11.65 -4.67
CA LEU A 209 -35.84 -11.28 -5.99
C LEU A 209 -36.86 -11.77 -7.04
N HIS A 210 -37.42 -10.86 -7.79
CA HIS A 210 -38.35 -11.19 -8.89
C HIS A 210 -37.55 -11.37 -10.19
N ILE A 211 -37.59 -12.56 -10.76
CA ILE A 211 -36.96 -12.93 -12.03
C ILE A 211 -38.03 -12.97 -13.10
N LYS A 212 -37.93 -12.11 -14.09
CA LYS A 212 -38.90 -11.99 -15.17
C LYS A 212 -38.87 -13.21 -16.09
N SER A 213 -39.99 -13.49 -16.73
CA SER A 213 -40.05 -14.49 -17.80
C SER A 213 -39.12 -14.14 -18.95
N GLY A 214 -38.48 -15.16 -19.57
CA GLY A 214 -37.55 -14.97 -20.66
C GLY A 214 -36.15 -14.51 -20.21
N THR A 215 -35.84 -14.56 -18.89
CA THR A 215 -34.55 -14.18 -18.36
C THR A 215 -33.43 -15.08 -18.91
N GLN A 216 -32.39 -14.47 -19.47
CA GLN A 216 -31.27 -15.18 -20.07
C GLN A 216 -30.13 -15.42 -19.02
N SER A 217 -29.36 -16.48 -19.25
CA SER A 217 -28.15 -16.71 -18.46
C SER A 217 -27.19 -15.54 -18.64
N GLY A 218 -26.53 -15.09 -17.53
CA GLY A 218 -25.67 -13.90 -17.49
C GLY A 218 -26.41 -12.59 -17.21
N THR A 219 -27.75 -12.62 -17.10
CA THR A 219 -28.56 -11.44 -16.68
C THR A 219 -28.12 -11.01 -15.28
N LYS A 220 -27.82 -9.72 -15.09
CA LYS A 220 -27.36 -9.13 -13.82
C LYS A 220 -28.49 -8.31 -13.18
N LEU A 221 -28.80 -8.66 -11.95
CA LEU A 221 -29.79 -7.94 -11.13
C LEU A 221 -29.02 -7.23 -10.01
N ARG A 222 -29.19 -5.91 -9.91
CA ARG A 222 -28.47 -5.06 -8.99
C ARG A 222 -29.27 -4.79 -7.72
N ILE A 223 -28.66 -4.99 -6.58
CA ILE A 223 -29.19 -4.61 -5.27
C ILE A 223 -28.26 -3.51 -4.72
N PRO A 224 -28.73 -2.25 -4.71
CA PRO A 224 -27.91 -1.11 -4.32
C PRO A 224 -27.42 -1.23 -2.87
N GLU A 225 -26.24 -0.70 -2.60
CA GLU A 225 -25.64 -0.54 -1.28
C GLU A 225 -25.52 -1.84 -0.44
N SER A 226 -25.63 -3.01 -1.09
CA SER A 226 -25.56 -4.32 -0.45
C SER A 226 -24.23 -5.05 -0.70
N GLY A 227 -23.24 -4.36 -1.28
CA GLY A 227 -21.87 -4.83 -1.47
C GLY A 227 -20.95 -4.46 -0.33
N LEU A 228 -19.62 -4.46 -0.57
CA LEU A 228 -18.61 -4.16 0.46
C LEU A 228 -18.66 -2.70 0.91
N PRO A 229 -18.38 -2.45 2.21
CA PRO A 229 -18.30 -1.10 2.76
C PRO A 229 -17.23 -0.24 2.08
N ARG A 230 -17.46 1.07 2.05
CA ARG A 230 -16.48 2.08 1.61
C ARG A 230 -16.28 3.12 2.71
N LYS A 231 -15.05 3.60 2.83
CA LYS A 231 -14.76 4.68 3.78
C LYS A 231 -15.41 5.98 3.31
N ASN A 232 -16.32 6.54 4.12
CA ASN A 232 -17.01 7.82 3.86
C ASN A 232 -17.84 7.87 2.56
N LEU A 233 -18.24 6.72 2.03
CA LEU A 233 -19.08 6.60 0.83
C LEU A 233 -20.16 5.52 1.06
N PRO A 234 -21.25 5.53 0.27
CA PRO A 234 -22.20 4.41 0.27
C PRO A 234 -21.49 3.10 -0.06
N ASN A 235 -21.98 1.98 0.47
CA ASN A 235 -21.46 0.66 0.16
C ASN A 235 -21.48 0.41 -1.37
N GLY A 236 -20.71 -0.57 -1.80
CA GLY A 236 -20.86 -1.11 -3.15
C GLY A 236 -22.20 -1.80 -3.35
N ASP A 237 -22.42 -2.34 -4.52
CA ASP A 237 -23.66 -3.05 -4.85
C ASP A 237 -23.46 -4.57 -4.73
N LEU A 238 -24.55 -5.27 -4.43
CA LEU A 238 -24.64 -6.72 -4.63
C LEU A 238 -25.26 -6.97 -6.00
N ILE A 239 -24.51 -7.65 -6.86
CA ILE A 239 -24.91 -8.00 -8.22
C ILE A 239 -25.22 -9.49 -8.25
N ILE A 240 -26.48 -9.85 -8.52
CA ILE A 240 -26.90 -11.23 -8.69
C ILE A 240 -26.81 -11.58 -10.17
N GLU A 241 -25.88 -12.46 -10.53
CA GLU A 241 -25.74 -12.97 -11.89
C GLU A 241 -26.53 -14.27 -12.05
N ILE A 242 -27.55 -14.24 -12.91
CA ILE A 242 -28.40 -15.39 -13.17
C ILE A 242 -27.63 -16.42 -14.02
N LYS A 243 -27.61 -17.67 -13.57
CA LYS A 243 -27.05 -18.79 -14.32
C LYS A 243 -28.13 -19.85 -14.58
N VAL A 244 -28.57 -19.94 -15.82
CA VAL A 244 -29.57 -20.93 -16.19
C VAL A 244 -28.92 -22.30 -16.27
N LYS A 245 -29.42 -23.26 -15.48
CA LYS A 245 -29.00 -24.66 -15.49
C LYS A 245 -29.99 -25.49 -16.31
N ILE A 246 -29.46 -26.21 -17.28
CA ILE A 246 -30.21 -27.18 -18.07
C ILE A 246 -29.96 -28.54 -17.43
N PRO A 247 -30.98 -29.18 -16.82
CA PRO A 247 -30.85 -30.52 -16.26
C PRO A 247 -30.63 -31.55 -17.37
N LYS A 248 -29.88 -32.60 -17.07
CA LYS A 248 -29.86 -33.76 -17.93
C LYS A 248 -31.24 -34.49 -17.81
N LEU A 249 -31.89 -34.69 -18.94
CA LEU A 249 -33.14 -35.44 -18.98
C LEU A 249 -32.81 -36.94 -18.99
N ASN A 250 -33.26 -37.64 -17.96
CA ASN A 250 -33.12 -39.09 -17.85
C ASN A 250 -34.43 -39.82 -18.23
N ASN A 251 -35.33 -39.12 -18.93
CA ASN A 251 -36.65 -39.61 -19.28
C ASN A 251 -36.83 -39.55 -20.82
N ASN A 252 -36.82 -40.73 -21.46
CA ASN A 252 -36.92 -40.86 -22.92
C ASN A 252 -38.22 -40.27 -23.49
N ASP A 253 -39.34 -40.30 -22.72
CA ASP A 253 -40.62 -39.75 -23.18
C ASP A 253 -40.63 -38.23 -23.21
N LEU A 254 -39.97 -37.59 -22.20
CA LEU A 254 -39.83 -36.14 -22.16
C LEU A 254 -38.86 -35.65 -23.24
N ASP A 255 -37.77 -36.39 -23.45
CA ASP A 255 -36.77 -36.09 -24.48
C ASP A 255 -37.40 -36.15 -25.89
N LYS A 256 -38.26 -37.17 -26.14
CA LYS A 256 -38.99 -37.29 -27.37
C LYS A 256 -39.98 -36.14 -27.58
N LYS A 257 -40.80 -35.82 -26.57
CA LYS A 257 -41.78 -34.70 -26.62
C LYS A 257 -41.11 -33.35 -26.85
N LEU A 258 -39.91 -33.12 -26.28
CA LEU A 258 -39.17 -31.89 -26.51
C LEU A 258 -38.60 -31.80 -27.94
N ARG A 259 -38.19 -32.93 -28.52
CA ARG A 259 -37.71 -32.99 -29.92
C ARG A 259 -38.85 -32.77 -30.93
N ASP A 260 -40.05 -33.22 -30.60
CA ASP A 260 -41.24 -33.06 -31.44
C ASP A 260 -41.76 -31.58 -31.50
N VAL A 261 -41.26 -30.71 -30.63
CA VAL A 261 -41.62 -29.27 -30.56
C VAL A 261 -40.55 -28.39 -31.26
N LEU A 262 -39.38 -28.93 -31.53
CA LEU A 262 -38.28 -28.25 -32.26
C LEU A 262 -38.40 -28.48 -33.77
#